data_eb2c81e36208a78a942bc5049014b66b
#
_entry.id   eb2c81e36208a78a942bc5049014b66b
#
_cell.length_a   1.000
_cell.length_b   1.000
_cell.length_c   1.000
_cell.angle_alpha   90.00
_cell.angle_beta   90.00
_cell.angle_gamma   90.00
#
_symmetry.space_group_name_H-M   'P 1'
#
loop_
_entity.id
_entity.type
_entity.pdbx_description
1 polymer ?
#
loop_
_entity_poly.entity_id
_entity_poly.type
_entity_poly.pdbx_seq_one_letter_code
_entity_poly.pdbx_strand_id
1 'polypeptide(L)'
;RTEDQLQNHLQEYCLNRVSVDSKEDLPRGGTWTNNGYHHFVFDKFYHNHLMRRRWDLGYSRTAEMLREKCGCEDKRIGKNKLSVYVVKEFEAKDEEYKQKKLKEESPY
;
A
#
# COMPACT_ATOMS: atom_id res chain seq x y z
N ARG A 1 15.47 10.64 -2.97
CA ARG A 1 15.78 10.11 -1.66
C ARG A 1 15.06 8.83 -1.38
N THR A 2 15.66 8.03 -0.53
CA THR A 2 15.12 6.70 -0.25
C THR A 2 13.72 6.76 0.32
N GLU A 3 13.47 7.65 1.26
CA GLU A 3 12.14 7.73 1.86
C GLU A 3 11.11 8.23 0.87
N ASP A 4 11.50 9.08 -0.07
CA ASP A 4 10.58 9.54 -1.10
C ASP A 4 10.26 8.41 -2.07
N GLN A 5 11.26 7.59 -2.38
CA GLN A 5 11.06 6.45 -3.23
C GLN A 5 10.12 5.44 -2.56
N LEU A 6 10.31 5.22 -1.27
CA LEU A 6 9.45 4.30 -0.55
C LEU A 6 8.02 4.82 -0.51
N GLN A 7 7.86 6.13 -0.30
CA GLN A 7 6.54 6.74 -0.29
C GLN A 7 5.85 6.56 -1.65
N ASN A 8 6.59 6.70 -2.73
CA ASN A 8 6.05 6.50 -4.06
C ASN A 8 5.62 5.07 -4.28
N HIS A 9 6.42 4.12 -3.82
CA HIS A 9 6.05 2.71 -3.93
C HIS A 9 4.81 2.41 -3.11
N LEU A 10 4.71 3.01 -1.93
CA LEU A 10 3.56 2.80 -1.06
C LEU A 10 2.29 3.34 -1.73
N GLN A 11 2.35 4.53 -2.30
CA GLN A 11 1.20 5.09 -3.00
C GLN A 11 0.81 4.22 -4.19
N GLU A 12 1.79 3.77 -4.93
CA GLU A 12 1.53 2.93 -6.07
C GLU A 12 0.85 1.63 -5.65
N TYR A 13 1.32 1.02 -4.59
CA TYR A 13 0.74 -0.22 -4.10
C TYR A 13 -0.69 -0.01 -3.64
N CYS A 14 -0.94 1.06 -2.90
CA CYS A 14 -2.26 1.30 -2.33
C CYS A 14 -3.28 1.76 -3.36
N LEU A 15 -2.84 2.47 -4.39
CA LEU A 15 -3.77 3.04 -5.36
C LEU A 15 -3.93 2.20 -6.62
N ASN A 16 -2.91 1.46 -6.99
CA ASN A 16 -2.92 0.75 -8.28
C ASN A 16 -2.95 -0.77 -8.19
N ARG A 17 -2.79 -1.31 -7.00
CA ARG A 17 -2.81 -2.77 -6.86
C ARG A 17 -4.23 -3.24 -6.61
N VAL A 18 -4.39 -4.54 -6.63
CA VAL A 18 -5.70 -5.14 -6.42
C VAL A 18 -6.20 -4.80 -5.03
N SER A 19 -7.40 -4.27 -4.94
CA SER A 19 -7.98 -4.06 -3.64
C SER A 19 -8.85 -5.25 -3.28
N VAL A 20 -8.92 -5.53 -1.98
CA VAL A 20 -9.73 -6.63 -1.50
C VAL A 20 -10.93 -6.07 -0.75
N ASP A 21 -11.97 -6.89 -0.64
CA ASP A 21 -13.24 -6.43 -0.10
C ASP A 21 -13.31 -6.46 1.41
N SER A 22 -12.47 -7.25 2.05
CA SER A 22 -12.51 -7.35 3.49
C SER A 22 -11.14 -7.62 4.06
N LYS A 23 -10.99 -7.38 5.35
CA LYS A 23 -9.72 -7.59 6.01
C LYS A 23 -9.30 -9.06 6.02
N GLU A 24 -10.26 -9.95 5.93
CA GLU A 24 -9.98 -11.38 5.92
C GLU A 24 -9.24 -11.81 4.66
N ASP A 25 -9.33 -11.01 3.61
CA ASP A 25 -8.64 -11.32 2.36
C ASP A 25 -7.22 -10.77 2.29
N LEU A 26 -6.81 -9.97 3.27
CA LEU A 26 -5.48 -9.36 3.26
C LEU A 26 -4.34 -10.38 3.18
N PRO A 27 -4.42 -11.55 3.80
CA PRO A 27 -3.31 -12.50 3.69
C PRO A 27 -3.00 -12.91 2.26
N ARG A 28 -3.94 -12.74 1.35
CA ARG A 28 -3.71 -13.06 -0.06
C ARG A 28 -2.94 -11.97 -0.78
N GLY A 29 -2.77 -10.81 -0.15
CA GLY A 29 -2.10 -9.68 -0.74
C GLY A 29 -3.10 -8.61 -1.12
N GLY A 30 -2.60 -7.49 -1.58
CA GLY A 30 -3.47 -6.39 -1.97
C GLY A 30 -3.72 -5.43 -0.83
N THR A 31 -4.68 -4.55 -1.03
CA THR A 31 -4.96 -3.47 -0.10
C THR A 31 -6.45 -3.45 0.21
N TRP A 32 -6.77 -3.26 1.48
CA TRP A 32 -8.15 -3.08 1.91
C TRP A 32 -8.29 -1.66 2.44
N THR A 33 -9.15 -0.88 1.80
CA THR A 33 -9.36 0.51 2.19
C THR A 33 -10.68 0.63 2.91
N ASN A 34 -10.63 1.16 4.13
CA ASN A 34 -11.80 1.23 4.98
C ASN A 34 -11.69 2.44 5.88
N ASN A 35 -12.77 3.19 6.00
CA ASN A 35 -12.86 4.35 6.89
C ASN A 35 -11.73 5.36 6.66
N GLY A 36 -11.31 5.51 5.43
CA GLY A 36 -10.29 6.49 5.11
C GLY A 36 -8.86 6.02 5.34
N TYR A 37 -8.66 4.72 5.49
CA TYR A 37 -7.33 4.17 5.70
C TYR A 37 -7.09 2.97 4.80
N HIS A 38 -5.89 2.91 4.24
CA HIS A 38 -5.44 1.74 3.49
C HIS A 38 -4.83 0.75 4.47
N HIS A 39 -5.17 -0.52 4.31
CA HIS A 39 -4.62 -1.60 5.12
C HIS A 39 -3.92 -2.56 4.18
N PHE A 40 -2.73 -2.99 4.55
CA PHE A 40 -2.00 -3.98 3.75
C PHE A 40 -1.08 -4.78 4.64
N VAL A 41 -0.76 -5.99 4.20
CA VAL A 41 0.18 -6.83 4.94
C VAL A 41 1.58 -6.44 4.50
N PHE A 42 2.42 -6.02 5.44
CA PHE A 42 3.74 -5.52 5.11
C PHE A 42 4.56 -6.57 4.35
N ASP A 43 4.48 -7.81 4.79
CA ASP A 43 5.22 -8.89 4.14
C ASP A 43 4.88 -8.99 2.66
N LYS A 44 3.61 -8.86 2.32
CA LYS A 44 3.17 -8.92 0.94
C LYS A 44 3.64 -7.71 0.14
N PHE A 45 3.59 -6.54 0.76
CA PHE A 45 4.08 -5.33 0.13
C PHE A 45 5.57 -5.47 -0.17
N TYR A 46 6.34 -5.94 0.80
CA TYR A 46 7.78 -6.05 0.64
C TYR A 46 8.14 -7.08 -0.44
N HIS A 47 7.59 -8.27 -0.34
CA HIS A 47 7.98 -9.34 -1.26
C HIS A 47 7.34 -9.25 -2.63
N ASN A 48 6.09 -8.83 -2.70
CA ASN A 48 5.39 -8.83 -3.98
C ASN A 48 5.51 -7.54 -4.76
N HIS A 49 5.84 -6.45 -4.09
CA HIS A 49 5.95 -5.16 -4.76
C HIS A 49 7.38 -4.65 -4.77
N LEU A 50 7.97 -4.50 -3.59
CA LEU A 50 9.29 -3.88 -3.49
C LEU A 50 10.39 -4.76 -4.07
N MET A 51 10.39 -6.03 -3.73
CA MET A 51 11.45 -6.91 -4.21
C MET A 51 11.44 -7.06 -5.72
N ARG A 52 10.29 -7.00 -6.31
CA ARG A 52 10.18 -7.09 -7.76
C ARG A 52 10.71 -5.85 -8.46
N ARG A 53 10.84 -4.76 -7.71
CA ARG A 53 11.33 -3.50 -8.27
C ARG A 53 12.73 -3.20 -7.81
N ARG A 54 13.44 -4.25 -7.39
CA ARG A 54 14.85 -4.14 -7.01
C ARG A 54 15.07 -3.16 -5.86
N TRP A 55 14.15 -3.18 -4.93
CA TRP A 55 14.29 -2.40 -3.71
C TRP A 55 15.44 -3.00 -2.91
N ASP A 56 16.40 -2.17 -2.51
CA ASP A 56 17.62 -2.68 -1.91
C ASP A 56 17.74 -2.47 -0.42
N LEU A 57 16.71 -1.90 0.20
CA LEU A 57 16.75 -1.71 1.65
C LEU A 57 16.18 -2.97 2.31
N GLY A 58 16.79 -3.35 3.44
CA GLY A 58 16.38 -4.57 4.13
C GLY A 58 14.97 -4.52 4.69
N TYR A 59 14.48 -5.69 5.06
CA TYR A 59 13.11 -5.85 5.53
C TYR A 59 12.83 -4.99 6.77
N SER A 60 13.68 -5.09 7.79
CA SER A 60 13.46 -4.35 9.04
C SER A 60 13.60 -2.85 8.86
N ARG A 61 14.57 -2.44 8.06
CA ARG A 61 14.77 -1.01 7.83
C ARG A 61 13.63 -0.43 7.03
N THR A 62 13.10 -1.20 6.09
CA THR A 62 11.96 -0.75 5.31
C THR A 62 10.74 -0.59 6.20
N ALA A 63 10.50 -1.54 7.10
CA ALA A 63 9.38 -1.47 8.01
C ALA A 63 9.51 -0.24 8.91
N GLU A 64 10.70 -0.01 9.42
CA GLU A 64 10.96 1.14 10.28
C GLU A 64 10.69 2.44 9.54
N MET A 65 11.16 2.53 8.31
CA MET A 65 10.98 3.72 7.50
C MET A 65 9.50 3.98 7.21
N LEU A 66 8.75 2.93 6.94
CA LEU A 66 7.30 3.10 6.73
C LEU A 66 6.64 3.69 7.97
N ARG A 67 7.01 3.17 9.14
CA ARG A 67 6.40 3.66 10.38
C ARG A 67 6.84 5.07 10.73
N GLU A 68 8.10 5.38 10.52
CA GLU A 68 8.63 6.66 10.97
C GLU A 68 8.55 7.77 9.96
N LYS A 69 8.63 7.44 8.68
CA LYS A 69 8.68 8.47 7.65
C LYS A 69 7.47 8.51 6.74
N CYS A 70 6.75 7.41 6.63
CA CYS A 70 5.61 7.34 5.72
C CYS A 70 4.26 7.36 6.41
N GLY A 71 4.25 7.45 7.72
CA GLY A 71 3.00 7.57 8.47
C GLY A 71 2.21 6.29 8.64
N CYS A 72 2.86 5.15 8.49
CA CYS A 72 2.18 3.88 8.67
C CYS A 72 2.16 3.48 10.14
N GLU A 73 1.10 2.78 10.53
CA GLU A 73 1.01 2.17 11.85
C GLU A 73 0.98 0.67 11.70
N ASP A 74 1.67 -0.02 12.57
CA ASP A 74 1.70 -1.48 12.58
C ASP A 74 0.58 -1.97 13.48
N LYS A 75 -0.44 -2.57 12.90
CA LYS A 75 -1.54 -3.15 13.66
C LYS A 75 -1.60 -4.63 13.38
N ARG A 76 -1.62 -5.42 14.43
CA ARG A 76 -1.72 -6.86 14.27
C ARG A 76 -3.16 -7.25 14.32
N ILE A 77 -3.58 -7.97 13.29
CA ILE A 77 -4.98 -8.34 13.15
C ILE A 77 -5.08 -9.86 13.05
N GLY A 78 -6.10 -10.40 13.69
CA GLY A 78 -6.41 -11.81 13.59
C GLY A 78 -5.63 -12.67 14.55
N LYS A 79 -5.98 -13.93 14.57
CA LYS A 79 -5.37 -14.89 15.49
C LYS A 79 -3.89 -15.12 15.16
N ASN A 80 -3.52 -14.96 13.92
CA ASN A 80 -2.17 -15.22 13.49
C ASN A 80 -1.25 -14.02 13.72
N LYS A 81 -1.77 -12.95 14.28
CA LYS A 81 -1.01 -11.74 14.56
C LYS A 81 -0.27 -11.25 13.33
N LEU A 82 -0.98 -11.23 12.22
CA LEU A 82 -0.42 -10.78 10.98
C LEU A 82 -0.09 -9.29 11.06
N SER A 83 1.09 -8.91 10.62
CA SER A 83 1.49 -7.49 10.64
C SER A 83 0.79 -6.74 9.53
N VAL A 84 -0.27 -6.06 9.88
CA VAL A 84 -1.01 -5.23 8.95
C VAL A 84 -0.61 -3.80 9.19
N TYR A 85 -0.16 -3.14 8.14
CA TYR A 85 0.21 -1.74 8.21
C TYR A 85 -0.95 -0.89 7.72
N VAL A 86 -1.20 0.19 8.40
CA VAL A 86 -2.33 1.07 8.13
C VAL A 86 -1.81 2.46 7.87
N VAL A 87 -2.27 3.07 6.78
CA VAL A 87 -1.86 4.42 6.44
C VAL A 87 -3.08 5.18 5.97
N LYS A 88 -3.10 6.48 6.24
CA LYS A 88 -4.19 7.32 5.82
C LYS A 88 -4.36 7.25 4.31
N GLU A 89 -5.59 7.18 3.87
CA GLU A 89 -5.90 7.02 2.47
C GLU A 89 -5.27 8.14 1.65
N PHE A 90 -4.58 7.76 0.60
CA PHE A 90 -3.99 8.72 -0.31
C PHE A 90 -5.07 9.24 -1.21
N GLU A 91 -5.09 10.55 -1.38
CA GLU A 91 -6.00 11.12 -2.33
C GLU A 91 -5.49 10.81 -3.71
N ALA A 92 -6.38 10.49 -4.58
CA ALA A 92 -6.02 10.35 -5.98
C ALA A 92 -5.83 11.73 -6.53
N LYS A 93 -4.83 12.41 -6.05
CA LYS A 93 -4.52 13.70 -6.49
C LYS A 93 -3.92 13.74 -7.79
N ASP A 94 -3.50 12.60 -8.18
CA ASP A 94 -2.98 12.48 -9.45
C ASP A 94 -4.09 12.83 -10.36
N GLU A 95 -4.11 14.00 -10.85
CA GLU A 95 -5.03 14.44 -11.87
C GLU A 95 -4.96 13.50 -13.04
N GLU A 96 -3.78 13.08 -13.34
CA GLU A 96 -3.52 12.15 -14.40
C GLU A 96 -4.23 10.81 -14.17
N TYR A 97 -4.19 10.33 -12.96
CA TYR A 97 -4.83 9.08 -12.59
C TYR A 97 -6.34 9.19 -12.71
N LYS A 98 -6.90 10.29 -12.23
CA LYS A 98 -8.33 10.51 -12.33
C LYS A 98 -8.78 10.66 -13.77
N GLN A 99 -8.00 11.37 -14.56
CA GLN A 99 -8.33 11.57 -15.94
C GLN A 99 -8.30 10.26 -16.71
N LYS A 100 -7.36 9.43 -16.40
CA LYS A 100 -7.26 8.15 -17.05
C LYS A 100 -8.48 7.31 -16.75
N LYS A 101 -8.94 7.34 -15.54
CA LYS A 101 -10.12 6.60 -15.16
C LYS A 101 -11.36 7.16 -15.87
N LEU A 102 -11.46 8.46 -15.96
CA LEU A 102 -12.57 9.07 -16.64
C LEU A 102 -12.59 8.71 -18.11
N LYS A 103 -11.43 8.67 -18.74
CA LYS A 103 -11.36 8.30 -20.14
C LYS A 103 -11.85 6.89 -20.37
N GLU A 104 -11.53 6.02 -19.47
CA GLU A 104 -11.96 4.65 -19.58
C GLU A 104 -13.45 4.50 -19.45
N GLU A 105 -14.05 5.37 -18.66
CA GLU A 105 -15.47 5.31 -18.46
C GLU A 105 -16.23 6.05 -19.54
N SER A 106 -15.53 6.90 -20.25
CA SER A 106 -16.16 7.72 -21.26
C SER A 106 -16.49 6.88 -22.47
N PRO A 107 -17.71 6.78 -22.85
CA PRO A 107 -18.06 5.97 -23.97
C PRO A 107 -17.71 6.65 -25.24
N TYR A 108 -16.99 6.82 -25.61
CA TYR A 108 -16.73 7.32 -26.81
C TYR A 108 -15.76 8.10 -26.72
#